data_15f70219bb29a35c1eb7f53baffd2941
#
_entry.id   15f70219bb29a35c1eb7f53baffd2941
#
_cell.length_a   1.000
_cell.length_b   1.000
_cell.length_c   1.000
_cell.angle_alpha   90.00
_cell.angle_beta   90.00
_cell.angle_gamma   90.00
#
_symmetry.space_group_name_H-M   'P 1'
#
loop_
_entity.id
_entity.type
_entity.pdbx_description
1 polymer ?
#
loop_
_entity_poly.entity_id
_entity_poly.type
_entity_poly.pdbx_seq_one_letter_code
_entity_poly.pdbx_strand_id
1 'polypeptide(L)'
;PMDGKQVVLALEANLKRLKTDYIDLYQLHWPNREHYNFSKSWTFDPYGQDRQAIRDNLLEVLEALGAQVKAGKIRAIGLSNETSWGTSEYIKLAETHGLPRMATIQNEYNLVRRHFDHDLAEVCAFEDVDLLAYSPLAGGLLSGKYNDGQMPAGTRGALGTMWRLNPQSETATKAYIELAQQHGLDVCQMAIAWCLTRPFMGSVIIGATSMDQLK
;
A
#
# COMPACT_ATOMS: atom_id res chain seq x y z
N PRO A 1 -17.93 4.60 -8.05
CA PRO A 1 -17.93 4.04 -6.70
C PRO A 1 -17.65 2.56 -6.78
N MET A 2 -16.98 2.01 -5.80
CA MET A 2 -16.71 0.58 -5.68
C MET A 2 -17.88 -0.05 -4.91
N ASP A 3 -18.71 -0.80 -5.61
CA ASP A 3 -19.78 -1.63 -5.07
C ASP A 3 -19.55 -3.11 -5.41
N GLY A 4 -20.37 -4.00 -4.89
CA GLY A 4 -20.20 -5.43 -5.12
C GLY A 4 -20.25 -5.81 -6.60
N LYS A 5 -21.08 -5.17 -7.40
CA LYS A 5 -21.17 -5.40 -8.85
C LYS A 5 -19.89 -4.97 -9.57
N GLN A 6 -19.35 -3.79 -9.21
CA GLN A 6 -18.12 -3.28 -9.83
C GLN A 6 -16.91 -4.17 -9.48
N VAL A 7 -16.85 -4.68 -8.26
CA VAL A 7 -15.80 -5.63 -7.86
C VAL A 7 -15.82 -6.89 -8.71
N VAL A 8 -16.99 -7.49 -8.93
CA VAL A 8 -17.13 -8.69 -9.77
C VAL A 8 -16.76 -8.40 -11.22
N LEU A 9 -17.25 -7.30 -11.80
CA LEU A 9 -16.90 -6.90 -13.17
C LEU A 9 -15.40 -6.67 -13.35
N ALA A 10 -14.75 -6.02 -12.38
CA ALA A 10 -13.31 -5.79 -12.38
C ALA A 10 -12.52 -7.10 -12.28
N LEU A 11 -12.95 -8.02 -11.41
CA LEU A 11 -12.35 -9.35 -11.29
C LEU A 11 -12.42 -10.13 -12.61
N GLU A 12 -13.59 -10.23 -13.23
CA GLU A 12 -13.76 -10.94 -14.51
C GLU A 12 -12.87 -10.34 -15.61
N ALA A 13 -12.79 -9.01 -15.67
CA ALA A 13 -11.91 -8.32 -16.61
C ALA A 13 -10.42 -8.61 -16.33
N ASN A 14 -10.02 -8.75 -15.05
CA ASN A 14 -8.66 -9.10 -14.66
C ASN A 14 -8.33 -10.55 -15.04
N LEU A 15 -9.19 -11.51 -14.73
CA LEU A 15 -9.03 -12.92 -15.11
C LEU A 15 -8.83 -13.08 -16.62
N LYS A 16 -9.67 -12.39 -17.41
CA LYS A 16 -9.54 -12.38 -18.87
C LYS A 16 -8.20 -11.79 -19.35
N ARG A 17 -7.74 -10.67 -18.77
CA ARG A 17 -6.46 -10.05 -19.15
C ARG A 17 -5.27 -10.90 -18.75
N LEU A 18 -5.31 -11.52 -17.57
CA LEU A 18 -4.26 -12.38 -17.05
C LEU A 18 -4.26 -13.78 -17.70
N LYS A 19 -5.34 -14.13 -18.44
CA LYS A 19 -5.54 -15.46 -19.07
C LYS A 19 -5.47 -16.58 -18.05
N THR A 20 -6.15 -16.42 -16.94
CA THR A 20 -6.24 -17.38 -15.83
C THR A 20 -7.69 -17.46 -15.35
N ASP A 21 -8.04 -18.51 -14.64
CA ASP A 21 -9.35 -18.74 -14.03
C ASP A 21 -9.38 -18.37 -12.52
N TYR A 22 -8.23 -18.08 -11.92
CA TYR A 22 -8.13 -17.64 -10.53
C TYR A 22 -7.04 -16.58 -10.30
N ILE A 23 -7.14 -15.88 -9.19
CA ILE A 23 -6.15 -14.92 -8.68
C ILE A 23 -5.78 -15.33 -7.25
N ASP A 24 -4.48 -15.43 -6.96
CA ASP A 24 -4.00 -15.81 -5.61
C ASP A 24 -4.33 -14.76 -4.57
N LEU A 25 -4.08 -13.48 -4.88
CA LEU A 25 -4.38 -12.36 -4.00
C LEU A 25 -5.07 -11.24 -4.78
N TYR A 26 -6.31 -10.93 -4.41
CA TYR A 26 -7.08 -9.81 -4.97
C TYR A 26 -7.18 -8.68 -3.97
N GLN A 27 -6.66 -7.50 -4.31
CA GLN A 27 -6.59 -6.35 -3.41
C GLN A 27 -7.50 -5.21 -3.87
N LEU A 28 -8.25 -4.63 -2.94
CA LEU A 28 -8.97 -3.39 -3.14
C LEU A 28 -7.98 -2.23 -3.14
N HIS A 29 -7.96 -1.41 -4.21
CA HIS A 29 -6.86 -0.47 -4.49
C HIS A 29 -6.81 0.71 -3.52
N TRP A 30 -7.96 1.24 -3.07
CA TRP A 30 -8.09 2.28 -2.06
C TRP A 30 -9.50 2.30 -1.44
N PRO A 31 -9.67 2.95 -0.28
CA PRO A 31 -10.97 3.09 0.35
C PRO A 31 -11.99 3.78 -0.56
N ASN A 32 -13.22 3.27 -0.56
CA ASN A 32 -14.35 3.87 -1.29
C ASN A 32 -15.07 4.94 -0.44
N ARG A 33 -14.32 5.68 0.34
CA ARG A 33 -14.75 6.77 1.20
C ARG A 33 -13.65 7.81 1.30
N GLU A 34 -13.91 8.94 1.94
CA GLU A 34 -12.84 9.88 2.27
C GLU A 34 -11.87 9.29 3.30
N HIS A 35 -10.59 9.57 3.12
CA HIS A 35 -9.50 9.08 3.96
C HIS A 35 -8.30 10.03 3.87
N TYR A 36 -7.34 9.92 4.81
CA TYR A 36 -6.21 10.83 4.92
C TYR A 36 -5.04 10.54 3.95
N ASN A 37 -5.05 9.43 3.22
CA ASN A 37 -3.99 9.10 2.27
C ASN A 37 -3.97 10.06 1.07
N PHE A 38 -2.93 9.99 0.24
CA PHE A 38 -2.74 10.83 -0.96
C PHE A 38 -2.76 12.33 -0.65
N SER A 39 -1.97 12.73 0.37
CA SER A 39 -1.78 14.14 0.78
C SER A 39 -3.00 14.84 1.37
N LYS A 40 -4.01 14.09 1.81
CA LYS A 40 -5.21 14.64 2.44
C LYS A 40 -5.16 14.69 3.99
N SER A 41 -4.02 14.39 4.61
CA SER A 41 -3.89 14.28 6.07
C SER A 41 -4.37 15.52 6.84
N TRP A 42 -4.29 16.70 6.24
CA TRP A 42 -4.68 17.97 6.87
C TRP A 42 -6.07 18.49 6.43
N THR A 43 -6.68 17.87 5.42
CA THR A 43 -7.98 18.30 4.86
C THR A 43 -9.06 17.23 5.00
N PHE A 44 -8.70 16.06 5.50
CA PHE A 44 -9.63 14.95 5.71
C PHE A 44 -10.61 15.29 6.84
N ASP A 45 -11.91 15.20 6.57
CA ASP A 45 -12.99 15.32 7.55
C ASP A 45 -13.68 13.97 7.77
N PRO A 46 -13.39 13.27 8.88
CA PRO A 46 -14.04 12.00 9.19
C PRO A 46 -15.49 12.17 9.66
N TYR A 47 -15.89 13.37 10.12
CA TYR A 47 -17.20 13.60 10.74
C TYR A 47 -18.31 13.91 9.73
N GLY A 48 -17.95 14.40 8.55
CA GLY A 48 -18.89 14.73 7.48
C GLY A 48 -19.39 13.51 6.67
N GLN A 49 -18.98 12.30 7.02
CA GLN A 49 -19.30 11.10 6.27
C GLN A 49 -20.52 10.35 6.81
N ASP A 50 -21.33 9.75 5.93
CA ASP A 50 -22.41 8.83 6.32
C ASP A 50 -21.84 7.49 6.78
N ARG A 51 -21.81 7.30 8.10
CA ARG A 51 -21.20 6.15 8.75
C ARG A 51 -21.92 4.82 8.44
N GLN A 52 -23.25 4.88 8.28
CA GLN A 52 -24.02 3.67 7.99
C GLN A 52 -23.83 3.27 6.52
N ALA A 53 -23.97 4.19 5.59
CA ALA A 53 -23.76 3.93 4.17
C ALA A 53 -22.33 3.40 3.90
N ILE A 54 -21.31 3.86 4.64
CA ILE A 54 -19.96 3.32 4.54
C ILE A 54 -19.92 1.87 4.98
N ARG A 55 -20.49 1.51 6.14
CA ARG A 55 -20.52 0.13 6.64
C ARG A 55 -21.28 -0.80 5.71
N ASP A 56 -22.42 -0.36 5.20
CA ASP A 56 -23.22 -1.12 4.25
C ASP A 56 -22.43 -1.42 2.97
N ASN A 57 -21.68 -0.42 2.46
CA ASN A 57 -20.82 -0.61 1.30
C ASN A 57 -19.63 -1.56 1.57
N LEU A 58 -18.98 -1.46 2.74
CA LEU A 58 -17.90 -2.38 3.10
C LEU A 58 -18.41 -3.82 3.16
N LEU A 59 -19.59 -4.04 3.76
CA LEU A 59 -20.20 -5.37 3.83
C LEU A 59 -20.58 -5.90 2.45
N GLU A 60 -21.26 -5.10 1.61
CA GLU A 60 -21.61 -5.47 0.24
C GLU A 60 -20.39 -5.90 -0.58
N VAL A 61 -19.31 -5.13 -0.49
CA VAL A 61 -18.04 -5.44 -1.19
C VAL A 61 -17.43 -6.74 -0.66
N LEU A 62 -17.43 -6.93 0.66
CA LEU A 62 -16.89 -8.13 1.29
C LEU A 62 -17.71 -9.39 0.95
N GLU A 63 -19.03 -9.30 0.91
CA GLU A 63 -19.92 -10.39 0.47
C GLU A 63 -19.66 -10.77 -0.99
N ALA A 64 -19.52 -9.77 -1.87
CA ALA A 64 -19.19 -10.00 -3.27
C ALA A 64 -17.83 -10.71 -3.43
N LEU A 65 -16.81 -10.28 -2.70
CA LEU A 65 -15.49 -10.95 -2.67
C LEU A 65 -15.60 -12.37 -2.10
N GLY A 66 -16.35 -12.56 -1.01
CA GLY A 66 -16.58 -13.86 -0.38
C GLY A 66 -17.23 -14.87 -1.34
N ALA A 67 -18.18 -14.42 -2.15
CA ALA A 67 -18.78 -15.24 -3.20
C ALA A 67 -17.73 -15.68 -4.26
N GLN A 68 -16.79 -14.80 -4.63
CA GLN A 68 -15.72 -15.14 -5.60
C GLN A 68 -14.65 -16.05 -4.99
N VAL A 69 -14.36 -15.93 -3.70
CA VAL A 69 -13.50 -16.89 -2.96
C VAL A 69 -14.16 -18.27 -2.94
N LYS A 70 -15.45 -18.34 -2.60
CA LYS A 70 -16.21 -19.59 -2.63
C LYS A 70 -16.30 -20.23 -4.02
N ALA A 71 -16.34 -19.39 -5.07
CA ALA A 71 -16.32 -19.85 -6.47
C ALA A 71 -14.91 -20.30 -6.95
N GLY A 72 -13.87 -20.18 -6.14
CA GLY A 72 -12.49 -20.54 -6.47
C GLY A 72 -11.77 -19.54 -7.40
N LYS A 73 -12.37 -18.39 -7.69
CA LYS A 73 -11.78 -17.34 -8.53
C LYS A 73 -10.76 -16.47 -7.79
N ILE A 74 -10.82 -16.42 -6.47
CA ILE A 74 -9.90 -15.70 -5.59
C ILE A 74 -9.47 -16.67 -4.49
N ARG A 75 -8.17 -16.72 -4.16
CA ARG A 75 -7.66 -17.50 -3.03
C ARG A 75 -7.61 -16.70 -1.75
N ALA A 76 -7.11 -15.46 -1.82
CA ALA A 76 -7.02 -14.55 -0.69
C ALA A 76 -7.41 -13.13 -1.10
N ILE A 77 -7.95 -12.36 -0.17
CA ILE A 77 -8.32 -10.96 -0.37
C ILE A 77 -7.45 -10.04 0.49
N GLY A 78 -7.25 -8.83 0.04
CA GLY A 78 -6.46 -7.83 0.74
C GLY A 78 -6.92 -6.40 0.46
N LEU A 79 -6.33 -5.49 1.20
CA LEU A 79 -6.59 -4.05 1.12
C LEU A 79 -5.40 -3.31 0.52
N SER A 80 -5.60 -2.08 0.11
CA SER A 80 -4.52 -1.15 -0.22
C SER A 80 -4.92 0.27 0.12
N ASN A 81 -3.96 1.06 0.61
CA ASN A 81 -4.17 2.44 1.05
C ASN A 81 -5.30 2.59 2.09
N GLU A 82 -5.60 1.51 2.81
CA GLU A 82 -6.64 1.50 3.82
C GLU A 82 -6.10 2.08 5.14
N THR A 83 -6.99 2.57 5.98
CA THR A 83 -6.72 3.12 7.30
C THR A 83 -6.86 2.03 8.36
N SER A 84 -6.36 2.27 9.57
CA SER A 84 -6.54 1.37 10.72
C SER A 84 -7.99 1.06 10.99
N TRP A 85 -8.85 2.11 10.98
CA TRP A 85 -10.29 1.93 11.18
C TRP A 85 -10.91 1.01 10.12
N GLY A 86 -10.63 1.27 8.83
CA GLY A 86 -11.22 0.48 7.76
C GLY A 86 -10.71 -0.95 7.73
N THR A 87 -9.43 -1.17 8.05
CA THR A 87 -8.86 -2.52 8.16
C THR A 87 -9.57 -3.30 9.27
N SER A 88 -9.69 -2.72 10.46
CA SER A 88 -10.39 -3.35 11.60
C SER A 88 -11.87 -3.56 11.33
N GLU A 89 -12.55 -2.62 10.64
CA GLU A 89 -13.97 -2.78 10.29
C GLU A 89 -14.20 -3.92 9.29
N TYR A 90 -13.34 -4.07 8.26
CA TYR A 90 -13.40 -5.22 7.35
C TYR A 90 -13.21 -6.56 8.08
N ILE A 91 -12.26 -6.62 9.00
CA ILE A 91 -12.00 -7.85 9.79
C ILE A 91 -13.21 -8.18 10.67
N LYS A 92 -13.74 -7.19 11.39
CA LYS A 92 -14.94 -7.34 12.21
C LYS A 92 -16.15 -7.81 11.40
N LEU A 93 -16.37 -7.22 10.21
CA LEU A 93 -17.46 -7.65 9.32
C LEU A 93 -17.24 -9.07 8.82
N ALA A 94 -16.00 -9.46 8.48
CA ALA A 94 -15.67 -10.81 8.06
C ALA A 94 -16.02 -11.83 9.16
N GLU A 95 -15.63 -11.57 10.39
CA GLU A 95 -15.91 -12.44 11.54
C GLU A 95 -17.41 -12.52 11.87
N THR A 96 -18.08 -11.36 11.87
CA THR A 96 -19.51 -11.28 12.22
C THR A 96 -20.37 -12.03 11.21
N HIS A 97 -20.00 -12.02 9.92
CA HIS A 97 -20.79 -12.58 8.83
C HIS A 97 -20.23 -13.90 8.27
N GLY A 98 -19.16 -14.45 8.87
CA GLY A 98 -18.52 -15.68 8.38
C GLY A 98 -17.95 -15.54 6.96
N LEU A 99 -17.40 -14.36 6.63
CA LEU A 99 -16.81 -14.02 5.34
C LEU A 99 -15.28 -14.15 5.40
N PRO A 100 -14.58 -14.21 4.25
CA PRO A 100 -13.12 -14.25 4.22
C PRO A 100 -12.50 -13.02 4.87
N ARG A 101 -11.48 -13.23 5.71
CA ARG A 101 -10.68 -12.15 6.32
C ARG A 101 -9.72 -11.55 5.31
N MET A 102 -9.36 -10.29 5.52
CA MET A 102 -8.28 -9.63 4.79
C MET A 102 -6.94 -10.26 5.20
N ALA A 103 -6.20 -10.82 4.23
CA ALA A 103 -4.91 -11.44 4.48
C ALA A 103 -3.74 -10.44 4.46
N THR A 104 -3.88 -9.36 3.69
CA THR A 104 -2.82 -8.38 3.50
C THR A 104 -3.37 -6.97 3.40
N ILE A 105 -2.48 -6.00 3.68
CA ILE A 105 -2.69 -4.60 3.36
C ILE A 105 -1.49 -4.08 2.56
N GLN A 106 -1.72 -3.40 1.44
CA GLN A 106 -0.67 -2.79 0.62
C GLN A 106 -0.66 -1.28 0.83
N ASN A 107 0.30 -0.77 1.61
CA ASN A 107 0.43 0.64 1.93
C ASN A 107 1.85 1.16 1.65
N GLU A 108 1.98 2.48 1.48
CA GLU A 108 3.29 3.11 1.37
C GLU A 108 4.07 2.96 2.67
N TYR A 109 5.29 2.41 2.57
CA TYR A 109 6.19 2.29 3.71
C TYR A 109 7.65 2.35 3.27
N ASN A 110 8.42 3.26 3.88
CA ASN A 110 9.84 3.44 3.61
C ASN A 110 10.48 4.30 4.71
N LEU A 111 11.79 4.50 4.65
CA LEU A 111 12.57 5.26 5.65
C LEU A 111 12.07 6.70 5.90
N VAL A 112 11.43 7.35 4.92
CA VAL A 112 10.89 8.72 5.04
C VAL A 112 9.37 8.79 5.14
N ARG A 113 8.67 7.64 5.05
CA ARG A 113 7.22 7.52 5.19
C ARG A 113 6.87 6.39 6.15
N ARG A 114 6.70 6.72 7.43
CA ARG A 114 6.58 5.75 8.52
C ARG A 114 5.25 5.80 9.27
N HIS A 115 4.21 6.35 8.67
CA HIS A 115 2.89 6.45 9.31
C HIS A 115 2.32 5.08 9.72
N PHE A 116 2.68 4.02 8.99
CA PHE A 116 2.25 2.67 9.30
C PHE A 116 2.71 2.15 10.66
N ASP A 117 3.86 2.64 11.16
CA ASP A 117 4.42 2.22 12.45
C ASP A 117 3.54 2.61 13.66
N HIS A 118 2.62 3.56 13.50
CA HIS A 118 1.82 4.05 14.63
C HIS A 118 0.71 3.06 14.99
N ASP A 119 -0.33 2.98 14.18
CA ASP A 119 -1.55 2.24 14.49
C ASP A 119 -1.77 1.00 13.59
N LEU A 120 -1.44 1.10 12.31
CA LEU A 120 -1.59 -0.05 11.39
C LEU A 120 -0.64 -1.20 11.73
N ALA A 121 0.55 -0.93 12.22
CA ALA A 121 1.47 -1.97 12.70
C ALA A 121 0.87 -2.78 13.84
N GLU A 122 0.17 -2.12 14.77
CA GLU A 122 -0.55 -2.80 15.86
C GLU A 122 -1.72 -3.63 15.34
N VAL A 123 -2.56 -3.06 14.45
CA VAL A 123 -3.64 -3.81 13.80
C VAL A 123 -3.10 -5.05 13.09
N CYS A 124 -2.03 -4.93 12.32
CA CYS A 124 -1.40 -6.06 11.64
C CYS A 124 -0.94 -7.15 12.61
N ALA A 125 -0.33 -6.75 13.73
CA ALA A 125 0.18 -7.69 14.73
C ALA A 125 -0.92 -8.45 15.48
N PHE A 126 -2.07 -7.81 15.75
CA PHE A 126 -3.18 -8.44 16.48
C PHE A 126 -4.17 -9.16 15.56
N GLU A 127 -4.19 -8.81 14.28
CA GLU A 127 -5.17 -9.32 13.34
C GLU A 127 -4.57 -10.25 12.26
N ASP A 128 -3.30 -10.61 12.38
CA ASP A 128 -2.59 -11.46 11.42
C ASP A 128 -2.72 -10.98 9.97
N VAL A 129 -2.52 -9.66 9.76
CA VAL A 129 -2.55 -9.02 8.45
C VAL A 129 -1.14 -8.55 8.07
N ASP A 130 -0.60 -9.04 6.95
CA ASP A 130 0.74 -8.68 6.51
C ASP A 130 0.75 -7.40 5.66
N LEU A 131 1.78 -6.55 5.87
CA LEU A 131 2.04 -5.41 5.01
C LEU A 131 2.77 -5.83 3.73
N LEU A 132 2.24 -5.43 2.59
CA LEU A 132 2.95 -5.38 1.32
C LEU A 132 3.39 -3.92 1.07
N ALA A 133 4.65 -3.61 1.38
CA ALA A 133 5.13 -2.24 1.29
C ALA A 133 5.39 -1.80 -0.15
N TYR A 134 4.68 -0.77 -0.63
CA TYR A 134 5.04 -0.16 -1.90
C TYR A 134 5.89 1.10 -1.73
N SER A 135 6.61 1.49 -2.78
CA SER A 135 7.54 2.63 -2.80
C SER A 135 8.64 2.57 -1.72
N PRO A 136 9.36 1.45 -1.55
CA PRO A 136 10.40 1.33 -0.52
C PRO A 136 11.52 2.35 -0.69
N LEU A 137 11.73 2.86 -1.91
CA LEU A 137 12.68 3.92 -2.23
C LEU A 137 12.02 5.32 -2.32
N ALA A 138 10.82 5.50 -1.78
CA ALA A 138 10.07 6.77 -1.83
C ALA A 138 9.96 7.35 -3.25
N GLY A 139 9.67 6.50 -4.25
CA GLY A 139 9.62 6.90 -5.66
C GLY A 139 10.99 7.21 -6.27
N GLY A 140 12.07 6.76 -5.65
CA GLY A 140 13.45 6.97 -6.05
C GLY A 140 14.13 8.12 -5.29
N LEU A 141 13.46 8.77 -4.33
CA LEU A 141 14.05 9.80 -3.49
C LEU A 141 15.26 9.26 -2.72
N LEU A 142 15.11 8.11 -2.07
CA LEU A 142 16.14 7.49 -1.23
C LEU A 142 17.38 7.03 -2.00
N SER A 143 17.37 7.03 -3.34
CA SER A 143 18.59 6.80 -4.13
C SER A 143 19.51 8.03 -4.18
N GLY A 144 19.07 9.18 -3.70
CA GLY A 144 19.82 10.44 -3.74
C GLY A 144 19.80 11.17 -5.08
N LYS A 145 19.20 10.60 -6.12
CA LYS A 145 19.23 11.18 -7.48
C LYS A 145 18.52 12.53 -7.62
N TYR A 146 17.81 12.97 -6.60
CA TYR A 146 17.12 14.27 -6.54
C TYR A 146 17.80 15.27 -5.59
N ASN A 147 18.89 14.88 -4.94
CA ASN A 147 19.62 15.78 -4.05
C ASN A 147 20.16 16.99 -4.80
N ASP A 148 20.29 18.10 -4.09
CA ASP A 148 20.84 19.37 -4.59
C ASP A 148 20.08 19.91 -5.82
N GLY A 149 18.75 19.68 -5.85
CA GLY A 149 17.87 20.16 -6.90
C GLY A 149 17.99 19.42 -8.24
N GLN A 150 18.67 18.28 -8.27
CA GLN A 150 18.80 17.50 -9.50
C GLN A 150 17.45 16.87 -9.90
N MET A 151 17.13 16.96 -11.20
CA MET A 151 15.92 16.37 -11.80
C MET A 151 16.29 15.60 -13.07
N PRO A 152 16.91 14.41 -12.97
CA PRO A 152 17.37 13.67 -14.13
C PRO A 152 16.24 13.38 -15.12
N ALA A 153 16.51 13.48 -16.41
CA ALA A 153 15.54 13.24 -17.48
C ALA A 153 14.92 11.83 -17.35
N GLY A 154 13.62 11.71 -17.65
CA GLY A 154 12.88 10.45 -17.56
C GLY A 154 12.50 10.02 -16.14
N THR A 155 12.81 10.83 -15.12
CA THR A 155 12.46 10.54 -13.74
C THR A 155 11.17 11.24 -13.29
N ARG A 156 10.59 10.80 -12.17
CA ARG A 156 9.41 11.43 -11.56
C ARG A 156 9.64 12.90 -11.20
N GLY A 157 10.88 13.26 -10.82
CA GLY A 157 11.26 14.65 -10.54
C GLY A 157 11.13 15.52 -11.78
N ALA A 158 11.70 15.09 -12.92
CA ALA A 158 11.59 15.79 -14.19
C ALA A 158 10.15 15.92 -14.70
N LEU A 159 9.27 14.97 -14.34
CA LEU A 159 7.84 15.01 -14.68
C LEU A 159 6.98 15.83 -13.68
N GLY A 160 7.60 16.44 -12.67
CA GLY A 160 6.87 17.21 -11.64
C GLY A 160 5.97 16.38 -10.74
N THR A 161 6.15 15.05 -10.67
CA THR A 161 5.31 14.12 -9.91
C THR A 161 5.96 13.62 -8.61
N MET A 162 7.10 14.24 -8.20
CA MET A 162 7.82 13.87 -6.99
C MET A 162 7.35 14.68 -5.76
N TRP A 163 6.10 14.49 -5.37
CA TRP A 163 5.48 15.16 -4.23
C TRP A 163 6.14 14.83 -2.87
N ARG A 164 6.95 13.78 -2.81
CA ARG A 164 7.70 13.38 -1.60
C ARG A 164 8.94 14.23 -1.36
N LEU A 165 9.43 14.95 -2.36
CA LEU A 165 10.61 15.79 -2.25
C LEU A 165 10.27 17.10 -1.55
N ASN A 166 10.91 17.32 -0.43
CA ASN A 166 10.86 18.55 0.36
C ASN A 166 12.17 18.66 1.16
N PRO A 167 12.50 19.83 1.78
CA PRO A 167 13.76 20.02 2.49
C PRO A 167 14.05 18.96 3.56
N GLN A 168 13.04 18.53 4.31
CA GLN A 168 13.18 17.54 5.37
C GLN A 168 13.50 16.14 4.80
N SER A 169 12.81 15.72 3.76
CA SER A 169 13.04 14.42 3.13
C SER A 169 14.38 14.38 2.38
N GLU A 170 14.84 15.50 1.81
CA GLU A 170 16.17 15.63 1.22
C GLU A 170 17.27 15.52 2.28
N THR A 171 17.13 16.25 3.40
CA THR A 171 18.07 16.15 4.52
C THR A 171 18.15 14.73 5.06
N ALA A 172 17.01 14.07 5.27
CA ALA A 172 17.00 12.69 5.73
C ALA A 172 17.66 11.74 4.71
N THR A 173 17.41 11.94 3.41
CA THR A 173 18.03 11.13 2.35
C THR A 173 19.55 11.26 2.37
N LYS A 174 20.09 12.47 2.51
CA LYS A 174 21.55 12.70 2.61
C LYS A 174 22.13 11.95 3.81
N ALA A 175 21.49 12.02 4.99
CA ALA A 175 21.93 11.30 6.17
C ALA A 175 21.90 9.76 5.98
N TYR A 176 20.89 9.21 5.29
CA TYR A 176 20.86 7.78 4.96
C TYR A 176 21.95 7.36 3.98
N ILE A 177 22.29 8.21 3.00
CA ILE A 177 23.42 7.96 2.09
C ILE A 177 24.73 7.92 2.85
N GLU A 178 24.98 8.91 3.71
CA GLU A 178 26.18 8.94 4.57
C GLU A 178 26.28 7.70 5.44
N LEU A 179 25.17 7.30 6.09
CA LEU A 179 25.12 6.08 6.90
C LEU A 179 25.45 4.83 6.08
N ALA A 180 24.84 4.68 4.90
CA ALA A 180 25.11 3.56 4.01
C ALA A 180 26.60 3.51 3.63
N GLN A 181 27.19 4.64 3.25
CA GLN A 181 28.62 4.75 2.90
C GLN A 181 29.55 4.36 4.06
N GLN A 182 29.24 4.81 5.29
CA GLN A 182 30.01 4.47 6.49
C GLN A 182 30.06 2.96 6.75
N HIS A 183 29.02 2.23 6.31
CA HIS A 183 28.93 0.77 6.46
C HIS A 183 29.22 -0.01 5.18
N GLY A 184 29.66 0.63 4.10
CA GLY A 184 29.96 -0.01 2.82
C GLY A 184 28.73 -0.61 2.12
N LEU A 185 27.55 -0.02 2.35
CA LEU A 185 26.28 -0.48 1.79
C LEU A 185 25.81 0.41 0.63
N ASP A 186 25.08 -0.17 -0.31
CA ASP A 186 24.26 0.58 -1.25
C ASP A 186 23.00 1.11 -0.51
N VAL A 187 22.71 2.39 -0.66
CA VAL A 187 21.59 3.05 0.04
C VAL A 187 20.23 2.48 -0.36
N CYS A 188 20.05 2.08 -1.62
CA CYS A 188 18.80 1.50 -2.10
C CYS A 188 18.58 0.10 -1.51
N GLN A 189 19.64 -0.72 -1.50
CA GLN A 189 19.59 -2.05 -0.87
C GLN A 189 19.37 -1.94 0.64
N MET A 190 20.03 -0.99 1.30
CA MET A 190 19.82 -0.73 2.73
C MET A 190 18.37 -0.33 3.02
N ALA A 191 17.78 0.57 2.22
CA ALA A 191 16.41 1.02 2.41
C ALA A 191 15.38 -0.11 2.22
N ILE A 192 15.59 -0.99 1.23
CA ILE A 192 14.75 -2.17 0.99
C ILE A 192 14.90 -3.18 2.12
N ALA A 193 16.14 -3.51 2.48
CA ALA A 193 16.44 -4.45 3.56
C ALA A 193 15.87 -3.98 4.90
N TRP A 194 15.95 -2.67 5.19
CA TRP A 194 15.35 -2.09 6.38
C TRP A 194 13.82 -2.32 6.44
N CYS A 195 13.09 -2.19 5.34
CA CYS A 195 11.66 -2.53 5.30
C CYS A 195 11.44 -3.99 5.72
N LEU A 196 12.25 -4.92 5.22
CA LEU A 196 12.14 -6.36 5.52
C LEU A 196 12.44 -6.71 6.98
N THR A 197 13.07 -5.82 7.76
CA THR A 197 13.29 -6.06 9.20
C THR A 197 12.05 -5.84 10.07
N ARG A 198 10.95 -5.36 9.50
CA ARG A 198 9.72 -5.06 10.27
C ARG A 198 8.91 -6.34 10.48
N PRO A 199 8.44 -6.62 11.71
CA PRO A 199 7.74 -7.88 12.04
C PRO A 199 6.39 -8.03 11.31
N PHE A 200 5.78 -6.93 10.88
CA PHE A 200 4.53 -6.90 10.12
C PHE A 200 4.74 -6.96 8.60
N MET A 201 5.97 -7.14 8.13
CA MET A 201 6.28 -7.10 6.70
C MET A 201 6.12 -8.48 6.04
N GLY A 202 5.10 -8.63 5.21
CA GLY A 202 4.93 -9.80 4.36
C GLY A 202 5.81 -9.74 3.10
N SER A 203 5.89 -8.57 2.45
CA SER A 203 6.73 -8.39 1.26
C SER A 203 6.99 -6.91 0.95
N VAL A 204 8.09 -6.65 0.21
CA VAL A 204 8.43 -5.31 -0.29
C VAL A 204 8.27 -5.30 -1.80
N ILE A 205 7.45 -4.37 -2.30
CA ILE A 205 7.15 -4.24 -3.73
C ILE A 205 8.09 -3.21 -4.34
N ILE A 206 9.00 -3.67 -5.21
CA ILE A 206 9.92 -2.80 -5.93
C ILE A 206 9.38 -2.43 -7.32
N GLY A 207 9.88 -1.32 -7.88
CA GLY A 207 9.62 -0.89 -9.25
C GLY A 207 10.93 -0.53 -9.94
N ALA A 208 11.46 -1.45 -10.75
CA ALA A 208 12.63 -1.21 -11.59
C ALA A 208 12.17 -0.78 -12.99
N THR A 209 12.80 0.25 -13.56
CA THR A 209 12.55 0.74 -14.94
C THR A 209 13.68 0.38 -15.91
N SER A 210 14.77 -0.20 -15.40
CA SER A 210 15.87 -0.75 -16.19
C SER A 210 16.41 -2.03 -15.57
N MET A 211 17.14 -2.81 -16.37
CA MET A 211 17.79 -4.05 -15.89
C MET A 211 18.86 -3.77 -14.85
N ASP A 212 19.53 -2.62 -14.92
CA ASP A 212 20.56 -2.23 -13.95
C ASP A 212 19.96 -1.91 -12.57
N GLN A 213 18.71 -1.45 -12.53
CA GLN A 213 17.97 -1.25 -11.26
C GLN A 213 17.44 -2.55 -10.68
N LEU A 214 17.30 -3.59 -11.49
CA LEU A 214 16.79 -4.89 -11.07
C LEU A 214 17.89 -5.83 -10.55
N LYS A 215 19.12 -5.66 -11.01
CA LYS A 215 20.30 -6.41 -10.59
C LYS A 215 20.86 -5.90 -9.26
#